data_36ef33ea720668c4d7ee16c4c2c4ccaf
#
_entry.id   36ef33ea720668c4d7ee16c4c2c4ccaf
#
_cell.length_a   1.000
_cell.length_b   1.000
_cell.length_c   1.000
_cell.angle_alpha   90.00
_cell.angle_beta   90.00
_cell.angle_gamma   90.00
#
_symmetry.space_group_name_H-M   'P 1'
#
loop_
_entity.id
_entity.type
_entity.pdbx_description
1 polymer ?
#
loop_
_entity_poly.entity_id
_entity_poly.type
_entity_poly.pdbx_seq_one_letter_code
_entity_poly.pdbx_strand_id
1 'polypeptide(L)'
;MKICTVCKNNKIEFFLNIKNLDYWQCELCKATMLNPIHYISSNKEKKHYLKHNNEIDDTRYRDFLTNLIEPLKDKICVNDIGLDYGCGYAPALADILKKDGFNIELYDPFFFKNENIFFRKFNFITCSEVVEHFFKPYEEFNKIDRLLAGKSWFAVMTLSLIHISEPTRHTRSR
;
A
#
# COMPACT_ATOMS: atom_id res chain seq x y z
N MET A 1 12.06 -18.66 -8.03
CA MET A 1 10.61 -18.47 -7.76
C MET A 1 9.83 -19.38 -8.71
N LYS A 2 8.68 -19.97 -8.30
CA LYS A 2 7.92 -20.92 -9.14
C LYS A 2 6.49 -20.48 -9.44
N ILE A 3 5.94 -19.56 -8.68
CA ILE A 3 4.53 -19.15 -8.72
C ILE A 3 4.46 -17.63 -8.46
N CYS A 4 3.58 -16.95 -9.16
CA CYS A 4 3.25 -15.56 -8.90
C CYS A 4 2.66 -15.39 -7.49
N THR A 5 3.22 -14.49 -6.70
CA THR A 5 2.74 -14.23 -5.34
C THR A 5 1.42 -13.47 -5.33
N VAL A 6 1.06 -12.80 -6.44
CA VAL A 6 -0.15 -12.00 -6.57
C VAL A 6 -1.34 -12.80 -7.09
N CYS A 7 -1.20 -13.52 -8.22
CA CYS A 7 -2.33 -14.24 -8.86
C CYS A 7 -2.21 -15.76 -8.85
N LYS A 8 -1.16 -16.32 -8.24
CA LYS A 8 -0.85 -17.76 -8.16
C LYS A 8 -0.61 -18.45 -9.51
N ASN A 9 -0.49 -17.72 -10.60
CA ASN A 9 -0.14 -18.28 -11.88
C ASN A 9 1.31 -18.81 -11.86
N ASN A 10 1.58 -19.88 -12.61
CA ASN A 10 2.90 -20.50 -12.69
C ASN A 10 3.78 -19.96 -13.84
N LYS A 11 3.22 -19.14 -14.72
CA LYS A 11 3.96 -18.50 -15.81
C LYS A 11 4.59 -17.20 -15.29
N ILE A 12 5.80 -17.33 -14.81
CA ILE A 12 6.63 -16.22 -14.33
C ILE A 12 8.00 -16.32 -14.96
N GLU A 13 8.60 -15.20 -15.27
CA GLU A 13 9.94 -15.10 -15.83
C GLU A 13 10.82 -14.21 -14.96
N PHE A 14 12.14 -14.44 -15.04
CA PHE A 14 13.11 -13.55 -14.43
C PHE A 14 13.06 -12.21 -15.16
N PHE A 15 12.90 -11.13 -14.41
CA PHE A 15 12.76 -9.80 -14.98
C PHE A 15 14.07 -9.02 -14.93
N LEU A 16 14.64 -8.86 -13.73
CA LEU A 16 15.91 -8.14 -13.55
C LEU A 16 16.50 -8.38 -12.15
N ASN A 17 17.78 -8.03 -11.99
CA ASN A 17 18.46 -7.96 -10.69
C ASN A 17 18.88 -6.53 -10.40
N ILE A 18 18.51 -6.00 -9.23
CA ILE A 18 18.94 -4.68 -8.75
C ILE A 18 19.58 -4.86 -7.37
N LYS A 19 20.82 -4.45 -7.22
CA LYS A 19 21.54 -4.50 -5.93
C LYS A 19 21.49 -5.88 -5.25
N ASN A 20 21.67 -6.95 -6.03
CA ASN A 20 21.58 -8.36 -5.62
C ASN A 20 20.17 -8.79 -5.17
N LEU A 21 19.14 -8.07 -5.56
CA LEU A 21 17.74 -8.43 -5.36
C LEU A 21 17.14 -8.89 -6.69
N ASP A 22 16.61 -10.12 -6.72
CA ASP A 22 16.01 -10.70 -7.92
C ASP A 22 14.54 -10.34 -8.01
N TYR A 23 14.15 -9.79 -9.16
CA TYR A 23 12.76 -9.48 -9.48
C TYR A 23 12.26 -10.40 -10.59
N TRP A 24 11.02 -10.83 -10.44
CA TRP A 24 10.30 -11.70 -11.36
C TRP A 24 9.03 -11.03 -11.85
N GLN A 25 8.63 -11.30 -13.08
CA GLN A 25 7.40 -10.78 -13.64
C GLN A 25 6.44 -11.92 -13.97
N CYS A 26 5.15 -11.72 -13.71
CA CYS A 26 4.11 -12.65 -14.08
C CYS A 26 3.62 -12.36 -15.50
N GLU A 27 3.57 -13.36 -16.37
CA GLU A 27 3.05 -13.21 -17.73
C GLU A 27 1.55 -12.86 -17.75
N LEU A 28 0.78 -13.34 -16.77
CA LEU A 28 -0.67 -13.17 -16.73
C LEU A 28 -1.07 -11.81 -16.15
N CYS A 29 -0.72 -11.54 -14.90
CA CYS A 29 -1.16 -10.32 -14.21
C CYS A 29 -0.17 -9.15 -14.32
N LYS A 30 0.98 -9.37 -14.95
CA LYS A 30 2.05 -8.39 -15.17
C LYS A 30 2.68 -7.83 -13.88
N ALA A 31 2.32 -8.37 -12.73
CA ALA A 31 2.95 -7.98 -11.47
C ALA A 31 4.44 -8.27 -11.49
N THR A 32 5.24 -7.29 -11.10
CA THR A 32 6.67 -7.45 -10.84
C THR A 32 6.88 -7.66 -9.35
N MET A 33 7.60 -8.71 -8.99
CA MET A 33 7.69 -9.22 -7.62
C MET A 33 9.13 -9.44 -7.21
N LEU A 34 9.48 -9.01 -6.00
CA LEU A 34 10.74 -9.41 -5.38
C LEU A 34 10.71 -10.92 -5.07
N ASN A 35 11.83 -11.61 -5.31
CA ASN A 35 11.94 -13.01 -4.91
C ASN A 35 11.79 -13.13 -3.38
N PRO A 36 10.90 -14.00 -2.88
CA PRO A 36 10.66 -14.14 -1.44
C PRO A 36 11.89 -14.48 -0.59
N ILE A 37 12.96 -15.02 -1.19
CA ILE A 37 14.22 -15.26 -0.48
C ILE A 37 14.88 -13.97 0.04
N HIS A 38 14.53 -12.83 -0.54
CA HIS A 38 15.05 -11.51 -0.17
C HIS A 38 14.12 -10.75 0.81
N TYR A 39 12.99 -11.34 1.21
CA TYR A 39 12.09 -10.68 2.16
C TYR A 39 12.76 -10.49 3.52
N ILE A 40 12.60 -9.31 4.05
CA ILE A 40 13.07 -9.00 5.42
C ILE A 40 12.08 -9.56 6.45
N SER A 41 12.54 -9.86 7.66
CA SER A 41 11.65 -10.31 8.72
C SER A 41 10.74 -9.18 9.21
N SER A 42 9.51 -9.51 9.65
CA SER A 42 8.51 -8.55 10.16
C SER A 42 9.05 -7.64 11.27
N ASN A 43 9.95 -8.15 12.13
CA ASN A 43 10.58 -7.35 13.18
C ASN A 43 11.53 -6.29 12.62
N LYS A 44 12.27 -6.60 11.54
CA LYS A 44 13.15 -5.63 10.86
C LYS A 44 12.31 -4.58 10.13
N GLU A 45 11.23 -5.02 9.50
CA GLU A 45 10.28 -4.17 8.80
C GLU A 45 9.64 -3.16 9.75
N LYS A 46 9.08 -3.61 10.88
CA LYS A 46 8.53 -2.71 11.91
C LYS A 46 9.54 -1.66 12.40
N LYS A 47 10.81 -2.07 12.61
CA LYS A 47 11.87 -1.13 12.98
C LYS A 47 12.18 -0.12 11.87
N HIS A 48 11.99 -0.51 10.61
CA HIS A 48 12.18 0.37 9.47
C HIS A 48 11.08 1.43 9.43
N TYR A 49 9.80 1.03 9.59
CA TYR A 49 8.67 1.96 9.68
C TYR A 49 8.84 3.02 10.78
N LEU A 50 9.33 2.63 11.95
CA LEU A 50 9.56 3.56 13.06
C LEU A 50 10.71 4.57 12.82
N LYS A 51 11.52 4.35 11.77
CA LYS A 51 12.59 5.28 11.38
C LYS A 51 12.14 6.31 10.34
N HIS A 52 11.04 6.07 9.65
CA HIS A 52 10.45 7.03 8.74
C HIS A 52 9.67 8.06 9.56
N ASN A 53 10.22 9.26 9.69
CA ASN A 53 9.58 10.41 10.35
C ASN A 53 8.55 11.06 9.40
N ASN A 54 7.55 10.30 8.96
CA ASN A 54 6.39 10.89 8.30
C ASN A 54 5.46 11.40 9.40
N GLU A 55 5.66 12.62 9.83
CA GLU A 55 4.71 13.28 10.72
C GLU A 55 3.41 13.58 9.96
N ILE A 56 2.29 13.55 10.67
CA ILE A 56 0.96 13.74 10.07
C ILE A 56 0.85 15.10 9.36
N ASP A 57 1.64 16.09 9.80
CA ASP A 57 1.68 17.47 9.28
C ASP A 57 2.85 17.72 8.30
N ASP A 58 3.61 16.70 7.89
CA ASP A 58 4.66 16.87 6.88
C ASP A 58 4.02 17.29 5.54
N THR A 59 4.23 18.53 5.16
CA THR A 59 3.63 19.14 3.96
C THR A 59 4.04 18.42 2.69
N ARG A 60 5.30 17.98 2.56
CA ARG A 60 5.78 17.27 1.36
C ARG A 60 5.14 15.89 1.24
N TYR A 61 4.97 15.20 2.36
CA TYR A 61 4.28 13.92 2.37
C TYR A 61 2.79 14.10 2.05
N ARG A 62 2.15 15.13 2.59
CA ARG A 62 0.76 15.47 2.26
C ARG A 62 0.58 15.82 0.78
N ASP A 63 1.49 16.62 0.22
CA ASP A 63 1.48 16.94 -1.21
C ASP A 63 1.66 15.68 -2.09
N PHE A 64 2.52 14.76 -1.68
CA PHE A 64 2.68 13.48 -2.36
C PHE A 64 1.39 12.65 -2.34
N LEU A 65 0.67 12.63 -1.22
CA LEU A 65 -0.59 11.90 -1.08
C LEU A 65 -1.73 12.47 -1.96
N THR A 66 -1.65 13.74 -2.37
CA THR A 66 -2.66 14.33 -3.27
C THR A 66 -2.73 13.60 -4.62
N ASN A 67 -1.64 12.97 -5.07
CA ASN A 67 -1.62 12.17 -6.30
C ASN A 67 -2.60 10.97 -6.25
N LEU A 68 -2.88 10.45 -5.06
CA LEU A 68 -3.88 9.41 -4.85
C LEU A 68 -5.25 10.01 -4.52
N ILE A 69 -5.28 11.04 -3.69
CA ILE A 69 -6.50 11.60 -3.12
C ILE A 69 -7.34 12.31 -4.18
N GLU A 70 -6.73 13.17 -5.00
CA GLU A 70 -7.49 13.99 -5.97
C GLU A 70 -8.23 13.12 -7.01
N PRO A 71 -7.60 12.12 -7.67
CA PRO A 71 -8.35 11.24 -8.56
C PRO A 71 -9.42 10.40 -7.85
N LEU A 72 -9.22 10.08 -6.56
CA LEU A 72 -10.20 9.32 -5.78
C LEU A 72 -11.42 10.15 -5.45
N LYS A 73 -11.27 11.44 -5.09
CA LYS A 73 -12.38 12.35 -4.79
C LYS A 73 -13.39 12.46 -5.92
N ASP A 74 -12.95 12.36 -7.17
CA ASP A 74 -13.84 12.36 -8.34
C ASP A 74 -14.73 11.11 -8.44
N LYS A 75 -14.46 10.08 -7.64
CA LYS A 75 -15.09 8.76 -7.70
C LYS A 75 -15.93 8.42 -6.49
N ILE A 76 -15.74 9.13 -5.39
CA ILE A 76 -16.38 8.86 -4.10
C ILE A 76 -17.28 10.02 -3.68
N CYS A 77 -18.25 9.72 -2.79
CA CYS A 77 -19.17 10.69 -2.23
C CYS A 77 -18.94 10.85 -0.72
N VAL A 78 -19.32 11.98 -0.16
CA VAL A 78 -19.16 12.26 1.30
C VAL A 78 -19.91 11.27 2.19
N ASN A 79 -20.94 10.60 1.67
CA ASN A 79 -21.69 9.56 2.39
C ASN A 79 -21.04 8.17 2.28
N ASP A 80 -20.01 8.03 1.46
CA ASP A 80 -19.27 6.79 1.33
C ASP A 80 -18.42 6.53 2.58
N ILE A 81 -18.31 5.25 2.96
CA ILE A 81 -17.47 4.83 4.07
C ILE A 81 -16.19 4.23 3.48
N GLY A 82 -15.07 4.83 3.81
CA GLY A 82 -13.74 4.40 3.37
C GLY A 82 -12.97 3.65 4.44
N LEU A 83 -11.88 3.00 4.00
CA LEU A 83 -10.88 2.37 4.84
C LEU A 83 -9.48 2.73 4.33
N ASP A 84 -8.65 3.29 5.20
CA ASP A 84 -7.22 3.43 4.95
C ASP A 84 -6.50 2.18 5.47
N TYR A 85 -6.16 1.27 4.53
CA TYR A 85 -5.60 -0.05 4.82
C TYR A 85 -4.07 0.01 4.78
N GLY A 86 -3.45 -0.17 5.95
CA GLY A 86 -2.02 0.03 6.15
C GLY A 86 -1.68 1.50 6.41
N CYS A 87 -2.53 2.20 7.17
CA CYS A 87 -2.43 3.64 7.38
C CYS A 87 -1.18 4.10 8.17
N GLY A 88 -0.37 3.16 8.68
CA GLY A 88 0.81 3.47 9.46
C GLY A 88 0.51 4.12 10.81
N TYR A 89 1.52 4.69 11.45
CA TYR A 89 1.38 5.36 12.75
C TYR A 89 0.88 6.82 12.62
N ALA A 90 1.09 7.45 11.47
CA ALA A 90 0.69 8.84 11.19
C ALA A 90 -0.22 8.89 9.95
N PRO A 91 -1.54 8.66 10.10
CA PRO A 91 -2.49 8.46 9.01
C PRO A 91 -2.84 9.76 8.28
N ALA A 92 -1.87 10.39 7.62
CA ALA A 92 -2.02 11.67 6.95
C ALA A 92 -3.04 11.64 5.81
N LEU A 93 -3.13 10.52 5.06
CA LEU A 93 -4.13 10.34 4.00
C LEU A 93 -5.55 10.42 4.57
N ALA A 94 -5.81 9.67 5.62
CA ALA A 94 -7.12 9.68 6.27
C ALA A 94 -7.41 11.04 6.92
N ASP A 95 -6.42 11.74 7.47
CA ASP A 95 -6.58 13.09 8.01
C ASP A 95 -7.01 14.08 6.93
N ILE A 96 -6.38 14.03 5.75
CA ILE A 96 -6.77 14.89 4.61
C ILE A 96 -8.22 14.61 4.21
N LEU A 97 -8.58 13.35 3.96
CA LEU A 97 -9.93 12.99 3.55
C LEU A 97 -10.98 13.36 4.60
N LYS A 98 -10.68 13.22 5.89
CA LYS A 98 -11.59 13.64 6.98
C LYS A 98 -11.79 15.15 7.02
N LYS A 99 -10.74 15.92 6.79
CA LYS A 99 -10.82 17.40 6.70
C LYS A 99 -11.67 17.84 5.51
N ASP A 100 -11.68 17.06 4.43
CA ASP A 100 -12.53 17.27 3.25
C ASP A 100 -13.95 16.72 3.41
N GLY A 101 -14.31 16.21 4.60
CA GLY A 101 -15.66 15.75 4.95
C GLY A 101 -15.95 14.28 4.64
N PHE A 102 -14.98 13.49 4.20
CA PHE A 102 -15.18 12.06 3.95
C PHE A 102 -15.11 11.23 5.23
N ASN A 103 -15.91 10.17 5.28
CA ASN A 103 -15.87 9.20 6.38
C ASN A 103 -14.88 8.07 6.05
N ILE A 104 -13.78 7.98 6.78
CA ILE A 104 -12.73 6.97 6.57
C ILE A 104 -12.27 6.37 7.89
N GLU A 105 -12.24 5.05 7.94
CA GLU A 105 -11.70 4.27 9.06
C GLU A 105 -10.24 3.91 8.82
N LEU A 106 -9.56 3.51 9.89
CA LEU A 106 -8.14 3.19 9.89
C LEU A 106 -7.93 1.72 10.19
N TYR A 107 -7.01 1.10 9.46
CA TYR A 107 -6.46 -0.20 9.81
C TYR A 107 -4.96 -0.25 9.53
N ASP A 108 -4.22 -0.72 10.52
CA ASP A 108 -2.82 -1.07 10.39
C ASP A 108 -2.50 -2.23 11.36
N PRO A 109 -1.80 -3.29 10.92
CA PRO A 109 -1.53 -4.45 11.78
C PRO A 109 -0.63 -4.15 12.97
N PHE A 110 0.09 -3.02 12.97
CA PHE A 110 0.99 -2.63 14.04
C PHE A 110 0.46 -1.49 14.91
N PHE A 111 -0.25 -0.52 14.29
CA PHE A 111 -0.59 0.75 14.92
C PHE A 111 -2.09 0.95 15.14
N PHE A 112 -2.95 0.42 14.27
CA PHE A 112 -4.41 0.58 14.33
C PHE A 112 -5.11 -0.77 14.16
N LYS A 113 -4.88 -1.67 15.11
CA LYS A 113 -5.49 -3.01 15.12
C LYS A 113 -6.97 -2.90 15.43
N ASN A 114 -7.79 -3.07 14.42
CA ASN A 114 -9.24 -3.16 14.56
C ASN A 114 -9.75 -4.33 13.70
N GLU A 115 -9.87 -5.49 14.31
CA GLU A 115 -10.32 -6.68 13.59
C GLU A 115 -11.81 -6.62 13.20
N ASN A 116 -12.59 -5.73 13.78
CA ASN A 116 -14.00 -5.55 13.43
C ASN A 116 -14.20 -5.08 11.99
N ILE A 117 -13.19 -4.44 11.39
CA ILE A 117 -13.23 -4.03 9.98
C ILE A 117 -13.46 -5.23 9.04
N PHE A 118 -12.99 -6.42 9.39
CA PHE A 118 -13.10 -7.62 8.54
C PHE A 118 -14.53 -8.17 8.44
N PHE A 119 -15.47 -7.65 9.24
CA PHE A 119 -16.90 -7.96 9.18
C PHE A 119 -17.72 -6.86 8.50
N ARG A 120 -17.08 -5.87 7.90
CA ARG A 120 -17.72 -4.70 7.29
C ARG A 120 -17.44 -4.61 5.80
N LYS A 121 -18.14 -3.69 5.13
CA LYS A 121 -17.98 -3.35 3.73
C LYS A 121 -17.69 -1.86 3.59
N PHE A 122 -16.82 -1.53 2.64
CA PHE A 122 -16.37 -0.17 2.39
C PHE A 122 -16.64 0.23 0.95
N ASN A 123 -17.04 1.48 0.74
CA ASN A 123 -17.28 2.04 -0.59
C ASN A 123 -15.96 2.39 -1.29
N PHE A 124 -14.91 2.66 -0.51
CA PHE A 124 -13.57 2.78 -1.02
C PHE A 124 -12.52 2.29 -0.02
N ILE A 125 -11.41 1.80 -0.54
CA ILE A 125 -10.25 1.40 0.27
C ILE A 125 -9.02 2.07 -0.35
N THR A 126 -8.17 2.66 0.49
CA THR A 126 -6.89 3.23 0.11
C THR A 126 -5.74 2.37 0.63
N CYS A 127 -4.70 2.22 -0.20
CA CYS A 127 -3.40 1.66 0.17
C CYS A 127 -2.30 2.54 -0.40
N SER A 128 -1.66 3.35 0.44
CA SER A 128 -0.55 4.21 0.05
C SER A 128 0.76 3.68 0.62
N GLU A 129 1.72 3.30 -0.24
CA GLU A 129 3.03 2.73 0.15
C GLU A 129 2.90 1.47 1.05
N VAL A 130 1.99 0.56 0.71
CA VAL A 130 1.63 -0.60 1.52
C VAL A 130 1.75 -1.92 0.75
N VAL A 131 1.26 -1.96 -0.50
CA VAL A 131 1.12 -3.23 -1.25
C VAL A 131 2.46 -3.90 -1.54
N GLU A 132 3.54 -3.13 -1.65
CA GLU A 132 4.92 -3.60 -1.81
C GLU A 132 5.47 -4.34 -0.58
N HIS A 133 4.83 -4.14 0.57
CA HIS A 133 5.18 -4.78 1.84
C HIS A 133 4.36 -6.03 2.15
N PHE A 134 3.46 -6.43 1.28
CA PHE A 134 2.67 -7.64 1.51
C PHE A 134 3.53 -8.91 1.44
N PHE A 135 3.69 -9.61 2.55
CA PHE A 135 4.35 -10.93 2.59
C PHE A 135 3.60 -12.00 1.79
N LYS A 136 2.27 -11.89 1.76
CA LYS A 136 1.36 -12.80 1.06
C LYS A 136 0.37 -12.00 0.21
N PRO A 137 0.84 -11.38 -0.90
CA PRO A 137 0.01 -10.48 -1.69
C PRO A 137 -1.35 -11.07 -2.11
N TYR A 138 -1.38 -12.35 -2.53
CA TYR A 138 -2.62 -13.00 -2.92
C TYR A 138 -3.66 -13.01 -1.79
N GLU A 139 -3.25 -13.37 -0.59
CA GLU A 139 -4.12 -13.42 0.58
C GLU A 139 -4.57 -12.03 1.00
N GLU A 140 -3.68 -11.05 0.95
CA GLU A 140 -4.00 -9.66 1.31
C GLU A 140 -4.96 -9.01 0.29
N PHE A 141 -4.72 -9.16 -1.01
CA PHE A 141 -5.67 -8.67 -2.02
C PHE A 141 -7.04 -9.34 -1.92
N ASN A 142 -7.11 -10.65 -1.62
CA ASN A 142 -8.38 -11.32 -1.38
C ASN A 142 -9.09 -10.81 -0.12
N LYS A 143 -8.37 -10.43 0.94
CA LYS A 143 -8.98 -9.78 2.10
C LYS A 143 -9.57 -8.42 1.71
N ILE A 144 -8.79 -7.59 1.02
CA ILE A 144 -9.24 -6.27 0.56
C ILE A 144 -10.48 -6.41 -0.34
N ASP A 145 -10.47 -7.32 -1.30
CA ASP A 145 -11.61 -7.59 -2.19
C ASP A 145 -12.88 -7.95 -1.38
N ARG A 146 -12.73 -8.78 -0.34
CA ARG A 146 -13.84 -9.12 0.54
C ARG A 146 -14.36 -7.95 1.37
N LEU A 147 -13.58 -6.90 1.59
CA LEU A 147 -13.98 -5.69 2.30
C LEU A 147 -14.68 -4.68 1.38
N LEU A 148 -14.49 -4.76 0.09
CA LEU A 148 -15.12 -3.87 -0.88
C LEU A 148 -16.63 -4.14 -1.00
N ALA A 149 -17.42 -3.08 -1.08
CA ALA A 149 -18.85 -3.13 -1.38
C ALA A 149 -19.07 -3.43 -2.88
N GLY A 150 -20.31 -3.70 -3.28
CA GLY A 150 -20.60 -4.10 -4.67
C GLY A 150 -20.25 -3.06 -5.74
N LYS A 151 -20.33 -1.76 -5.41
CA LYS A 151 -19.81 -0.65 -6.23
C LYS A 151 -18.85 0.14 -5.37
N SER A 152 -17.58 -0.04 -5.59
CA SER A 152 -16.54 0.48 -4.71
C SER A 152 -15.24 0.74 -5.46
N TRP A 153 -14.35 1.50 -4.84
CA TRP A 153 -13.05 1.84 -5.40
C TRP A 153 -11.92 1.30 -4.55
N PHE A 154 -10.92 0.75 -5.19
CA PHE A 154 -9.66 0.40 -4.56
C PHE A 154 -8.55 1.29 -5.13
N ALA A 155 -8.10 2.24 -4.33
CA ALA A 155 -7.07 3.21 -4.71
C ALA A 155 -5.72 2.79 -4.13
N VAL A 156 -4.75 2.60 -5.02
CA VAL A 156 -3.39 2.13 -4.65
C VAL A 156 -2.36 3.11 -5.15
N MET A 157 -1.44 3.47 -4.28
CA MET A 157 -0.21 4.16 -4.63
C MET A 157 0.97 3.39 -4.06
N THR A 158 1.95 3.07 -4.91
CA THR A 158 3.13 2.29 -4.54
C THR A 158 4.35 2.75 -5.33
N LEU A 159 5.52 2.45 -4.83
CA LEU A 159 6.77 2.76 -5.51
C LEU A 159 6.90 1.98 -6.82
N SER A 160 7.30 2.67 -7.88
CA SER A 160 7.68 2.01 -9.13
C SER A 160 9.13 1.50 -9.06
N LEU A 161 9.47 0.51 -9.92
CA LEU A 161 10.85 0.02 -10.05
C LEU A 161 11.84 1.11 -10.46
N ILE A 162 11.39 2.17 -11.14
CA ILE A 162 12.21 3.33 -11.49
C ILE A 162 12.73 4.01 -10.22
N HIS A 163 11.87 4.15 -9.20
CA HIS A 163 12.27 4.73 -7.90
C HIS A 163 13.16 3.81 -7.08
N ILE A 164 13.06 2.49 -7.27
CA ILE A 164 13.93 1.51 -6.61
C ILE A 164 15.35 1.56 -7.20
N SER A 165 15.48 1.82 -8.50
CA SER A 165 16.80 1.91 -9.18
C SER A 165 17.51 3.24 -8.93
N GLU A 166 16.77 4.32 -8.70
CA GLU A 166 17.36 5.58 -8.30
C GLU A 166 17.78 5.53 -6.82
N PRO A 167 18.99 5.98 -6.47
CA PRO A 167 19.30 6.19 -5.06
C PRO A 167 18.31 7.21 -4.53
N THR A 168 17.47 6.80 -3.61
CA THR A 168 16.55 7.70 -2.92
C THR A 168 17.36 8.90 -2.45
N ARG A 169 17.21 10.02 -3.13
CA ARG A 169 17.63 11.33 -2.65
C ARG A 169 16.67 11.74 -1.52
N HIS A 170 16.61 10.95 -0.48
CA HIS A 170 16.24 11.49 0.81
C HIS A 170 17.41 12.38 1.21
N THR A 171 17.31 13.60 0.74
CA THR A 171 18.19 14.70 1.11
C THR A 171 18.30 14.67 2.61
N ARG A 172 19.52 14.36 3.06
CA ARG A 172 19.97 14.74 4.39
C ARG A 172 19.71 16.24 4.50
N SER A 173 18.65 16.62 5.21
CA SER A 173 18.58 17.95 5.76
C SER A 173 19.67 18.05 6.81
N ARG A 174 20.62 18.92 6.59
CA ARG A 174 21.51 19.42 7.61
C ARG A 174 20.72 20.24 8.62
#